data_5caaa297c3f38374acb56f79e02edcc6
#
_entry.id   5caaa297c3f38374acb56f79e02edcc6
#
_cell.length_a   1.000
_cell.length_b   1.000
_cell.length_c   1.000
_cell.angle_alpha   90.00
_cell.angle_beta   90.00
_cell.angle_gamma   90.00
#
_symmetry.space_group_name_H-M   'P 1'
#
loop_
_entity.id
_entity.type
_entity.pdbx_description
1 polymer ?
#
loop_
_entity_poly.entity_id
_entity_poly.type
_entity_poly.pdbx_seq_one_letter_code
_entity_poly.pdbx_strand_id
1 'polypeptide(L)'
;MPIALRRRLAAIMPQTAHDLLRHEYDKHVQCFGFDTPEFFQTAIAMRDLVANSPFGTELVADTGHDVARTDLLAAFARDFHTDHPRALQLQCHVDRDGSAVLSQLWITIRHDRIADFPAPDSLMDSPVPQDNCPAHFTVPSWN
;
A
#
# COMPACT_ATOMS: atom_id res chain seq x y z
N MET A 1 -18.88 9.82 -10.01
CA MET A 1 -18.38 8.66 -9.25
C MET A 1 -19.55 7.97 -8.55
N PRO A 2 -19.67 6.64 -8.69
CA PRO A 2 -20.77 5.88 -8.06
C PRO A 2 -20.80 6.01 -6.53
N ILE A 3 -22.01 6.01 -5.95
CA ILE A 3 -22.16 6.15 -4.48
C ILE A 3 -21.49 5.00 -3.72
N ALA A 4 -21.62 3.77 -4.24
CA ALA A 4 -20.99 2.62 -3.60
C ALA A 4 -19.47 2.76 -3.54
N LEU A 5 -18.85 3.25 -4.60
CA LEU A 5 -17.42 3.50 -4.65
C LEU A 5 -17.00 4.59 -3.66
N ARG A 6 -17.78 5.68 -3.57
CA ARG A 6 -17.51 6.73 -2.57
C ARG A 6 -17.55 6.20 -1.15
N ARG A 7 -18.55 5.37 -0.84
CA ARG A 7 -18.67 4.75 0.49
C ARG A 7 -17.46 3.86 0.81
N ARG A 8 -17.05 3.07 -0.17
CA ARG A 8 -15.90 2.19 -0.01
C ARG A 8 -14.62 2.99 0.23
N LEU A 9 -14.38 4.04 -0.56
CA LEU A 9 -13.23 4.92 -0.38
C LEU A 9 -13.24 5.62 0.96
N ALA A 10 -14.39 6.13 1.40
CA ALA A 10 -14.50 6.79 2.72
C ALA A 10 -14.17 5.83 3.86
N ALA A 11 -14.48 4.54 3.71
CA ALA A 11 -14.17 3.52 4.72
C ALA A 11 -12.68 3.23 4.82
N ILE A 12 -11.95 3.22 3.69
CA ILE A 12 -10.52 2.88 3.65
C ILE A 12 -9.61 4.11 3.62
N MET A 13 -10.14 5.25 3.22
CA MET A 13 -9.42 6.54 3.13
C MET A 13 -10.27 7.67 3.69
N PRO A 14 -10.30 7.84 5.02
CA PRO A 14 -11.16 8.87 5.65
C PRO A 14 -10.93 10.29 5.13
N GLN A 15 -9.74 10.58 4.59
CA GLN A 15 -9.39 11.89 4.04
C GLN A 15 -10.25 12.28 2.84
N THR A 16 -10.94 11.35 2.23
CA THR A 16 -11.83 11.64 1.08
C THR A 16 -13.01 12.53 1.44
N ALA A 17 -13.34 12.65 2.73
CA ALA A 17 -14.40 13.53 3.20
C ALA A 17 -14.10 15.02 2.99
N HIS A 18 -12.85 15.38 2.66
CA HIS A 18 -12.39 16.76 2.46
C HIS A 18 -11.99 17.05 1.01
N ASP A 19 -12.66 16.42 0.03
CA ASP A 19 -12.37 16.57 -1.40
C ASP A 19 -10.95 16.19 -1.82
N LEU A 20 -10.25 15.45 -1.01
CA LEU A 20 -8.90 14.96 -1.33
C LEU A 20 -8.90 14.10 -2.60
N LEU A 21 -9.98 13.35 -2.85
CA LEU A 21 -10.11 12.54 -4.07
C LEU A 21 -9.98 13.38 -5.34
N ARG A 22 -10.67 14.55 -5.39
CA ARG A 22 -10.57 15.44 -6.54
C ARG A 22 -9.16 15.98 -6.70
N HIS A 23 -8.56 16.40 -5.59
CA HIS A 23 -7.19 16.92 -5.59
C HIS A 23 -6.19 15.91 -6.13
N GLU A 24 -6.26 14.66 -5.64
CA GLU A 24 -5.37 13.60 -6.08
C GLU A 24 -5.58 13.28 -7.56
N TYR A 25 -6.83 13.22 -8.03
CA TYR A 25 -7.12 12.98 -9.42
C TYR A 25 -6.58 14.10 -10.31
N ASP A 26 -6.84 15.36 -9.96
CA ASP A 26 -6.45 16.50 -10.77
C ASP A 26 -4.92 16.64 -10.84
N LYS A 27 -4.19 16.25 -9.79
CA LYS A 27 -2.73 16.40 -9.76
C LYS A 27 -1.98 15.17 -10.22
N HIS A 28 -2.46 13.97 -9.88
CA HIS A 28 -1.65 12.76 -9.97
C HIS A 28 -2.22 11.70 -10.91
N VAL A 29 -3.52 11.59 -11.03
CA VAL A 29 -4.18 10.46 -11.67
C VAL A 29 -4.34 10.63 -13.17
N GLN A 30 -4.53 11.86 -13.66
CA GLN A 30 -4.74 12.13 -15.10
C GLN A 30 -3.64 11.56 -15.98
N CYS A 31 -2.42 11.46 -15.45
CA CYS A 31 -1.26 10.94 -16.18
C CYS A 31 -1.37 9.44 -16.51
N PHE A 32 -2.27 8.70 -15.85
CA PHE A 32 -2.38 7.26 -16.01
C PHE A 32 -3.42 6.83 -17.04
N GLY A 33 -4.17 7.76 -17.62
CA GLY A 33 -5.17 7.46 -18.65
C GLY A 33 -6.45 6.81 -18.13
N PHE A 34 -6.66 6.76 -16.81
CA PHE A 34 -7.90 6.27 -16.21
C PHE A 34 -8.89 7.42 -16.03
N ASP A 35 -10.19 7.12 -16.13
CA ASP A 35 -11.19 8.03 -15.58
C ASP A 35 -11.22 7.91 -14.05
N THR A 36 -11.88 8.86 -13.37
CA THR A 36 -11.89 8.91 -11.90
C THR A 36 -12.44 7.64 -11.26
N PRO A 37 -13.63 7.12 -11.63
CA PRO A 37 -14.14 5.88 -11.05
C PRO A 37 -13.25 4.68 -11.33
N GLU A 38 -12.76 4.54 -12.54
CA GLU A 38 -11.89 3.41 -12.94
C GLU A 38 -10.59 3.40 -12.13
N PHE A 39 -9.96 4.56 -11.93
CA PHE A 39 -8.75 4.65 -11.12
C PHE A 39 -8.99 4.15 -9.70
N PHE A 40 -10.03 4.66 -9.03
CA PHE A 40 -10.29 4.29 -7.65
C PHE A 40 -10.79 2.85 -7.51
N GLN A 41 -11.53 2.32 -8.49
CA GLN A 41 -11.90 0.91 -8.51
C GLN A 41 -10.65 0.03 -8.62
N THR A 42 -9.72 0.39 -9.49
CA THR A 42 -8.45 -0.33 -9.66
C THR A 42 -7.62 -0.27 -8.37
N ALA A 43 -7.51 0.90 -7.75
CA ALA A 43 -6.77 1.06 -6.51
C ALA A 43 -7.36 0.22 -5.37
N ILE A 44 -8.68 0.18 -5.23
CA ILE A 44 -9.35 -0.65 -4.23
C ILE A 44 -9.13 -2.14 -4.52
N ALA A 45 -9.24 -2.56 -5.78
CA ALA A 45 -9.00 -3.95 -6.16
C ALA A 45 -7.57 -4.39 -5.82
N MET A 46 -6.59 -3.56 -6.09
CA MET A 46 -5.18 -3.82 -5.72
C MET A 46 -5.00 -3.92 -4.21
N ARG A 47 -5.58 -2.98 -3.46
CA ARG A 47 -5.55 -3.02 -2.00
C ARG A 47 -6.15 -4.31 -1.47
N ASP A 48 -7.29 -4.72 -2.00
CA ASP A 48 -7.97 -5.95 -1.58
C ASP A 48 -7.14 -7.20 -1.93
N LEU A 49 -6.47 -7.21 -3.07
CA LEU A 49 -5.55 -8.29 -3.44
C LEU A 49 -4.41 -8.43 -2.42
N VAL A 50 -3.83 -7.32 -1.99
CA VAL A 50 -2.78 -7.32 -0.97
C VAL A 50 -3.34 -7.76 0.38
N ALA A 51 -4.47 -7.21 0.80
CA ALA A 51 -5.08 -7.51 2.10
C ALA A 51 -5.48 -8.99 2.22
N ASN A 52 -5.92 -9.60 1.13
CA ASN A 52 -6.36 -11.00 1.09
C ASN A 52 -5.24 -11.98 0.72
N SER A 53 -4.04 -11.48 0.44
CA SER A 53 -2.87 -12.32 0.16
C SER A 53 -2.33 -12.97 1.43
N PRO A 54 -1.48 -14.01 1.31
CA PRO A 54 -0.75 -14.55 2.47
C PRO A 54 0.03 -13.47 3.21
N PHE A 55 0.66 -12.55 2.50
CA PHE A 55 1.36 -11.40 3.09
C PHE A 55 0.42 -10.54 3.94
N GLY A 56 -0.75 -10.20 3.43
CA GLY A 56 -1.74 -9.41 4.16
C GLY A 56 -2.24 -10.12 5.41
N THR A 57 -2.46 -11.43 5.34
CA THR A 57 -2.86 -12.26 6.48
C THR A 57 -1.77 -12.29 7.56
N GLU A 58 -0.52 -12.44 7.16
CA GLU A 58 0.62 -12.41 8.08
C GLU A 58 0.74 -11.03 8.76
N LEU A 59 0.55 -9.96 8.00
CA LEU A 59 0.61 -8.59 8.52
C LEU A 59 -0.47 -8.34 9.59
N VAL A 60 -1.69 -8.83 9.36
CA VAL A 60 -2.77 -8.73 10.35
C VAL A 60 -2.44 -9.54 11.60
N ALA A 61 -1.85 -10.72 11.44
CA ALA A 61 -1.42 -11.55 12.57
C ALA A 61 -0.32 -10.87 13.41
N ASP A 62 0.47 -9.99 12.80
CA ASP A 62 1.52 -9.24 13.48
C ASP A 62 1.01 -8.01 14.25
N THR A 63 -0.28 -7.71 14.17
CA THR A 63 -0.86 -6.56 14.86
C THR A 63 -0.53 -6.56 16.35
N GLY A 64 0.00 -5.43 16.83
CA GLY A 64 0.40 -5.27 18.22
C GLY A 64 1.76 -5.87 18.58
N HIS A 65 2.44 -6.51 17.63
CA HIS A 65 3.73 -7.15 17.85
C HIS A 65 4.87 -6.34 17.24
N ASP A 66 6.06 -6.52 17.81
CA ASP A 66 7.30 -6.01 17.22
C ASP A 66 7.70 -6.90 16.05
N VAL A 67 8.05 -6.27 14.93
CA VAL A 67 8.39 -6.97 13.69
C VAL A 67 9.74 -6.49 13.19
N ALA A 68 10.56 -7.41 12.73
CA ALA A 68 11.81 -7.07 12.05
C ALA A 68 11.51 -6.62 10.62
N ARG A 69 12.07 -5.48 10.22
CA ARG A 69 11.94 -4.93 8.87
C ARG A 69 12.31 -5.96 7.80
N THR A 70 13.43 -6.67 8.01
CA THR A 70 13.91 -7.69 7.07
C THR A 70 12.92 -8.84 6.92
N ASP A 71 12.25 -9.24 7.99
CA ASP A 71 11.26 -10.34 7.96
C ASP A 71 10.04 -9.94 7.14
N LEU A 72 9.56 -8.71 7.31
CA LEU A 72 8.39 -8.24 6.55
C LEU A 72 8.71 -8.11 5.07
N LEU A 73 9.88 -7.58 4.72
CA LEU A 73 10.31 -7.49 3.32
C LEU A 73 10.49 -8.87 2.69
N ALA A 74 11.04 -9.84 3.45
CA ALA A 74 11.21 -11.20 2.97
C ALA A 74 9.86 -11.91 2.77
N ALA A 75 8.90 -11.70 3.67
CA ALA A 75 7.55 -12.23 3.52
C ALA A 75 6.87 -11.71 2.26
N PHE A 76 6.99 -10.42 1.97
CA PHE A 76 6.46 -9.83 0.76
C PHE A 76 7.11 -10.44 -0.50
N ALA A 77 8.43 -10.53 -0.52
CA ALA A 77 9.18 -11.10 -1.65
C ALA A 77 8.77 -12.55 -1.93
N ARG A 78 8.61 -13.34 -0.87
CA ARG A 78 8.17 -14.73 -0.97
C ARG A 78 6.74 -14.85 -1.49
N ASP A 79 5.82 -14.08 -0.92
CA ASP A 79 4.39 -14.23 -1.19
C ASP A 79 3.99 -13.63 -2.55
N PHE A 80 4.69 -12.62 -3.01
CA PHE A 80 4.49 -12.02 -4.33
C PHE A 80 5.50 -12.49 -5.39
N HIS A 81 6.37 -13.41 -5.03
CA HIS A 81 7.35 -14.01 -5.96
C HIS A 81 8.20 -12.97 -6.69
N THR A 82 8.64 -11.94 -5.97
CA THR A 82 9.44 -10.86 -6.56
C THR A 82 10.88 -10.90 -6.04
N ASP A 83 11.82 -10.57 -6.92
CA ASP A 83 13.22 -10.37 -6.59
C ASP A 83 13.62 -8.88 -6.55
N HIS A 84 12.63 -7.98 -6.67
CA HIS A 84 12.87 -6.55 -6.59
C HIS A 84 12.91 -6.09 -5.13
N PRO A 85 14.08 -5.75 -4.57
CA PRO A 85 14.20 -5.46 -3.14
C PRO A 85 13.48 -4.17 -2.71
N ARG A 86 13.21 -3.25 -3.64
CA ARG A 86 12.52 -1.99 -3.35
C ARG A 86 11.12 -1.92 -3.95
N ALA A 87 10.53 -3.06 -4.34
CA ALA A 87 9.13 -3.11 -4.76
C ALA A 87 8.19 -2.78 -3.60
N LEU A 88 8.56 -3.17 -2.38
CA LEU A 88 7.87 -2.77 -1.15
C LEU A 88 8.77 -1.83 -0.35
N GLN A 89 8.23 -0.68 0.00
CA GLN A 89 8.86 0.26 0.91
C GLN A 89 7.95 0.53 2.09
N LEU A 90 8.55 0.72 3.26
CA LEU A 90 7.85 0.80 4.54
C LEU A 90 8.02 2.19 5.12
N GLN A 91 6.88 2.82 5.44
CA GLN A 91 6.85 4.11 6.12
C GLN A 91 6.44 3.91 7.57
N CYS A 92 7.21 4.47 8.47
CA CYS A 92 6.92 4.47 9.91
C CYS A 92 6.80 5.88 10.42
N HIS A 93 6.06 6.04 11.52
CA HIS A 93 6.09 7.26 12.34
C HIS A 93 6.58 6.91 13.73
N VAL A 94 7.01 7.92 14.47
CA VAL A 94 7.43 7.77 15.86
C VAL A 94 6.27 8.12 16.77
N ASP A 95 5.93 7.19 17.66
CA ASP A 95 4.87 7.35 18.64
C ASP A 95 5.32 8.26 19.80
N ARG A 96 4.39 8.62 20.69
CA ARG A 96 4.68 9.50 21.84
C ARG A 96 5.72 8.91 22.78
N ASP A 97 5.78 7.58 22.89
CA ASP A 97 6.76 6.88 23.74
C ASP A 97 8.11 6.65 23.03
N GLY A 98 8.28 7.16 21.82
CA GLY A 98 9.50 7.00 21.04
C GLY A 98 9.55 5.72 20.19
N SER A 99 8.50 4.90 20.21
CA SER A 99 8.44 3.66 19.43
C SER A 99 8.14 3.94 17.96
N ALA A 100 8.78 3.21 17.07
CA ALA A 100 8.46 3.25 15.65
C ALA A 100 7.23 2.39 15.37
N VAL A 101 6.29 2.94 14.60
CA VAL A 101 5.03 2.29 14.24
C VAL A 101 4.85 2.34 12.74
N LEU A 102 4.56 1.18 12.13
CA LEU A 102 4.30 1.10 10.70
C LEU A 102 3.05 1.91 10.34
N SER A 103 3.18 2.83 9.39
CA SER A 103 2.08 3.71 8.99
C SER A 103 1.60 3.48 7.56
N GLN A 104 2.50 3.12 6.63
CA GLN A 104 2.15 2.92 5.23
C GLN A 104 3.02 1.84 4.59
N LEU A 105 2.41 1.14 3.64
CA LEU A 105 3.10 0.25 2.72
C LEU A 105 3.06 0.88 1.33
N TRP A 106 4.21 1.00 0.71
CA TRP A 106 4.34 1.55 -0.63
C TRP A 106 4.79 0.46 -1.58
N ILE A 107 3.88 0.01 -2.44
CA ILE A 107 4.17 -1.02 -3.44
C ILE A 107 4.32 -0.35 -4.79
N THR A 108 5.48 -0.53 -5.43
CA THR A 108 5.75 0.06 -6.74
C THR A 108 5.38 -0.92 -7.85
N ILE A 109 4.48 -0.47 -8.71
CA ILE A 109 3.93 -1.25 -9.81
C ILE A 109 4.35 -0.59 -11.12
N ARG A 110 4.74 -1.39 -12.09
CA ARG A 110 5.07 -0.89 -13.43
C ARG A 110 3.83 -0.27 -14.05
N HIS A 111 3.98 0.95 -14.55
CA HIS A 111 2.90 1.72 -15.16
C HIS A 111 2.24 0.96 -16.33
N ASP A 112 3.02 0.23 -17.12
CA ASP A 112 2.55 -0.54 -18.26
C ASP A 112 2.02 -1.93 -17.89
N ARG A 113 2.03 -2.30 -16.62
CA ARG A 113 1.63 -3.63 -16.11
C ARG A 113 0.62 -3.57 -14.96
N ILE A 114 -0.06 -2.46 -14.80
CA ILE A 114 -1.03 -2.28 -13.69
C ILE A 114 -2.12 -3.35 -13.75
N ALA A 115 -2.60 -3.69 -14.95
CA ALA A 115 -3.65 -4.69 -15.13
C ALA A 115 -3.19 -6.10 -14.74
N ASP A 116 -1.89 -6.35 -14.71
CA ASP A 116 -1.32 -7.68 -14.39
C ASP A 116 -1.04 -7.87 -12.90
N PHE A 117 -1.16 -6.81 -12.08
CA PHE A 117 -0.95 -6.92 -10.64
C PHE A 117 -1.87 -8.00 -10.04
N PRO A 118 -1.38 -8.91 -9.20
CA PRO A 118 -0.08 -8.95 -8.52
C PRO A 118 0.97 -9.86 -9.18
N ALA A 119 0.92 -10.07 -10.49
CA ALA A 119 1.93 -10.88 -11.18
C ALA A 119 3.35 -10.36 -10.89
N PRO A 120 4.36 -11.23 -10.77
CA PRO A 120 5.72 -10.81 -10.41
C PRO A 120 6.29 -9.75 -11.36
N ASP A 121 6.01 -9.82 -12.65
CA ASP A 121 6.51 -8.87 -13.63
C ASP A 121 5.77 -7.53 -13.63
N SER A 122 4.70 -7.40 -12.85
CA SER A 122 4.02 -6.12 -12.63
C SER A 122 4.73 -5.26 -11.58
N LEU A 123 5.63 -5.84 -10.81
CA LEU A 123 6.36 -5.15 -9.73
C LEU A 123 7.70 -4.64 -10.23
N MET A 124 8.19 -3.57 -9.62
CA MET A 124 9.49 -3.00 -9.93
C MET A 124 10.08 -2.33 -8.70
N ASP A 125 11.40 -2.12 -8.72
CA ASP A 125 12.05 -1.31 -7.71
C ASP A 125 11.60 0.15 -7.84
N SER A 126 11.28 0.77 -6.70
CA SER A 126 10.97 2.20 -6.69
C SER A 126 12.19 3.00 -7.11
N PRO A 127 12.04 3.96 -8.04
CA PRO A 127 13.13 4.87 -8.38
C PRO A 127 13.41 5.90 -7.28
N VAL A 128 12.47 6.08 -6.34
CA VAL A 128 12.59 7.06 -5.26
C VAL A 128 12.62 6.31 -3.92
N PRO A 129 13.67 6.49 -3.09
CA PRO A 129 13.70 5.87 -1.77
C PRO A 129 12.68 6.52 -0.83
N GLN A 130 11.68 5.74 -0.41
CA GLN A 130 10.61 6.18 0.48
C GLN A 130 10.63 5.44 1.82
N ASP A 131 11.47 4.43 1.95
CA ASP A 131 11.54 3.59 3.14
C ASP A 131 12.22 4.35 4.29
N ASN A 132 11.53 4.46 5.42
CA ASN A 132 12.07 5.12 6.60
C ASN A 132 11.91 4.32 7.89
N CYS A 133 11.42 3.07 7.81
CA CYS A 133 11.28 2.25 9.00
C CYS A 133 12.64 1.80 9.52
N PRO A 134 12.84 1.79 10.86
CA PRO A 134 14.04 1.21 11.45
C PRO A 134 14.04 -0.33 11.35
N ALA A 135 15.06 -0.97 11.91
CA ALA A 135 15.19 -2.42 11.88
C ALA A 135 14.05 -3.16 12.56
N HIS A 136 13.41 -2.55 13.55
CA HIS A 136 12.24 -3.08 14.27
C HIS A 136 11.19 -2.00 14.45
N PHE A 137 9.92 -2.39 14.32
CA PHE A 137 8.78 -1.49 14.49
C PHE A 137 7.55 -2.30 14.90
N THR A 138 6.53 -1.61 15.40
CA THR A 138 5.26 -2.23 15.78
C THR A 138 4.27 -2.12 14.60
N VAL A 139 3.49 -3.16 14.40
CA VAL A 139 2.40 -3.17 13.42
C VAL A 139 1.10 -2.75 14.13
N PRO A 140 0.48 -1.62 13.73
CA PRO A 140 -0.78 -1.19 14.33
C PRO A 140 -1.97 -1.93 13.74
N SER A 141 -3.14 -1.74 14.36
CA SER A 141 -4.40 -2.18 13.74
C SER A 141 -4.73 -1.31 12.53
N TRP A 142 -5.15 -1.95 11.45
CA TRP A 142 -5.50 -1.30 10.18
C TRP A 142 -7.03 -1.15 9.99
N ASN A 143 -7.76 -1.08 11.06
CA ASN A 143 -9.22 -0.90 11.00
C ASN A 143 -9.62 0.52 10.69
#